data_70ff014075ea54229ec9e8e65c67830b
#
_entry.id   70ff014075ea54229ec9e8e65c67830b
#
_cell.length_a   1.000
_cell.length_b   1.000
_cell.length_c   1.000
_cell.angle_alpha   90.00
_cell.angle_beta   90.00
_cell.angle_gamma   90.00
#
_symmetry.space_group_name_H-M   'P 1'
#
loop_
_entity.id
_entity.type
_entity.pdbx_description
1 polymer ?
#
loop_
_entity_poly.entity_id
_entity_poly.type
_entity_poly.pdbx_seq_one_letter_code
_entity_poly.pdbx_strand_id
1 'polypeptide(L)'
;MFQKLLIFVISIVSFCQTNIYAASTLSFGDWELNADGSGWADVRWASTETIAGFQFDVTNVAVTSVEGGLVESYNWATAHSDFRVLAYASSPATYIPPQEKGDLLIRVHFEDLVGDIAFEEVLFADENAKAIKVESSDTIIIDDSCQGDVNEDGFVNVTDLLAVVGNWGESDSSADVTGDGIVNVSDLLAIMDAWGPC
;
A
#
# COMPACT_ATOMS: atom_id res chain seq x y z
N MET A 1 14.55 -50.40 52.85
CA MET A 1 13.48 -50.40 51.86
C MET A 1 12.85 -49.02 51.95
N PHE A 2 13.45 -48.04 51.19
CA PHE A 2 13.02 -46.64 51.25
C PHE A 2 12.14 -46.31 50.03
N GLN A 3 10.88 -46.04 50.30
CA GLN A 3 9.91 -45.67 49.32
C GLN A 3 10.03 -44.12 49.11
N LYS A 4 10.51 -43.71 47.95
CA LYS A 4 10.59 -42.29 47.55
C LYS A 4 9.20 -41.81 47.13
N LEU A 5 8.64 -40.88 47.89
CA LEU A 5 7.42 -40.17 47.59
C LEU A 5 7.77 -39.11 46.54
N LEU A 6 7.28 -39.29 45.31
CA LEU A 6 7.40 -38.33 44.22
C LEU A 6 6.28 -37.30 44.33
N ILE A 7 6.61 -36.11 44.78
CA ILE A 7 5.67 -35.00 44.82
C ILE A 7 5.60 -34.39 43.41
N PHE A 8 4.47 -34.57 42.76
CA PHE A 8 4.16 -33.90 41.45
C PHE A 8 3.69 -32.49 41.77
N VAL A 9 4.56 -31.51 41.57
CA VAL A 9 4.18 -30.08 41.60
C VAL A 9 3.54 -29.75 40.25
N ILE A 10 2.22 -29.69 40.19
CA ILE A 10 1.50 -29.15 39.04
C ILE A 10 1.64 -27.64 39.12
N SER A 11 2.54 -27.07 38.34
CA SER A 11 2.61 -25.64 38.12
C SER A 11 1.43 -25.23 37.22
N ILE A 12 0.41 -24.66 37.81
CA ILE A 12 -0.68 -24.02 37.08
C ILE A 12 -0.08 -22.75 36.49
N VAL A 13 0.39 -22.83 35.26
CA VAL A 13 0.67 -21.64 34.48
C VAL A 13 -0.67 -21.00 34.16
N SER A 14 -1.04 -19.97 34.92
CA SER A 14 -2.16 -19.10 34.60
C SER A 14 -1.80 -18.40 33.28
N PHE A 15 -2.34 -18.90 32.19
CA PHE A 15 -2.31 -18.21 30.90
C PHE A 15 -3.21 -16.98 31.09
N CYS A 16 -2.59 -15.84 31.38
CA CYS A 16 -3.23 -14.55 31.22
C CYS A 16 -3.51 -14.40 29.72
N GLN A 17 -4.73 -14.77 29.32
CA GLN A 17 -5.24 -14.41 27.98
C GLN A 17 -5.37 -12.88 27.99
N THR A 18 -4.32 -12.19 27.57
CA THR A 18 -4.48 -10.84 27.07
C THR A 18 -5.41 -10.97 25.87
N ASN A 19 -6.63 -10.50 25.97
CA ASN A 19 -7.45 -10.23 24.81
C ASN A 19 -6.68 -9.23 23.96
N ILE A 20 -5.92 -9.74 23.00
CA ILE A 20 -5.41 -8.94 21.91
C ILE A 20 -6.66 -8.68 21.05
N TYR A 21 -7.32 -7.55 21.32
CA TYR A 21 -8.29 -7.03 20.37
C TYR A 21 -7.50 -6.83 19.08
N ALA A 22 -7.87 -7.56 18.04
CA ALA A 22 -7.30 -7.32 16.74
C ALA A 22 -7.57 -5.85 16.40
N ALA A 23 -6.50 -5.09 16.16
CA ALA A 23 -6.64 -3.69 15.77
C ALA A 23 -7.40 -3.64 14.45
N SER A 24 -8.28 -2.64 14.29
CA SER A 24 -8.88 -2.38 12.99
C SER A 24 -7.78 -1.89 12.05
N THR A 25 -7.67 -2.49 10.87
CA THR A 25 -6.59 -2.18 9.91
C THR A 25 -7.17 -1.77 8.57
N LEU A 26 -6.56 -0.74 8.00
CA LEU A 26 -6.72 -0.34 6.60
C LEU A 26 -5.40 -0.61 5.89
N SER A 27 -5.45 -1.33 4.77
CA SER A 27 -4.25 -1.69 4.01
C SER A 27 -4.52 -1.62 2.52
N PHE A 28 -3.46 -1.49 1.73
CA PHE A 28 -3.54 -1.75 0.30
C PHE A 28 -3.57 -3.26 0.04
N GLY A 29 -4.25 -3.65 -1.03
CA GLY A 29 -4.27 -5.01 -1.55
C GLY A 29 -3.56 -5.10 -2.89
N ASP A 30 -4.22 -5.72 -3.87
CA ASP A 30 -3.71 -5.76 -5.23
C ASP A 30 -3.76 -4.36 -5.85
N TRP A 31 -2.83 -4.04 -6.73
CA TRP A 31 -2.77 -2.77 -7.43
C TRP A 31 -2.13 -2.93 -8.82
N GLU A 32 -2.38 -1.98 -9.69
CA GLU A 32 -1.81 -1.92 -11.02
C GLU A 32 -1.51 -0.46 -11.37
N LEU A 33 -0.36 -0.24 -11.99
CA LEU A 33 0.09 1.06 -12.46
C LEU A 33 0.36 0.98 -13.96
N ASN A 34 -0.18 1.93 -14.70
CA ASN A 34 0.07 2.12 -16.11
C ASN A 34 1.25 3.07 -16.35
N ALA A 35 1.86 2.98 -17.52
CA ALA A 35 2.99 3.81 -17.93
C ALA A 35 2.69 5.32 -18.00
N ASP A 36 1.42 5.72 -17.99
CA ASP A 36 0.98 7.12 -18.01
C ASP A 36 0.71 7.68 -16.61
N GLY A 37 1.06 6.94 -15.54
CA GLY A 37 0.81 7.33 -14.16
C GLY A 37 -0.63 7.11 -13.68
N SER A 38 -1.51 6.55 -14.51
CA SER A 38 -2.83 6.10 -14.11
C SER A 38 -2.78 4.70 -13.52
N GLY A 39 -3.77 4.34 -12.70
CA GLY A 39 -3.81 3.01 -12.14
C GLY A 39 -5.01 2.77 -11.23
N TRP A 40 -4.95 1.68 -10.48
CA TRP A 40 -5.91 1.39 -9.44
C TRP A 40 -5.24 0.66 -8.28
N ALA A 41 -5.84 0.78 -7.11
CA ALA A 41 -5.44 0.03 -5.91
C ALA A 41 -6.67 -0.45 -5.14
N ASP A 42 -6.63 -1.70 -4.70
CA ASP A 42 -7.59 -2.26 -3.77
C ASP A 42 -7.29 -1.76 -2.35
N VAL A 43 -8.30 -1.27 -1.69
CA VAL A 43 -8.25 -0.90 -0.27
C VAL A 43 -8.98 -1.98 0.52
N ARG A 44 -8.27 -2.59 1.48
CA ARG A 44 -8.75 -3.71 2.30
C ARG A 44 -9.02 -3.28 3.73
N TRP A 45 -10.05 -3.86 4.31
CA TRP A 45 -10.49 -3.60 5.66
C TRP A 45 -10.55 -4.87 6.49
N ALA A 46 -9.93 -4.86 7.67
CA ALA A 46 -10.10 -5.89 8.69
C ALA A 46 -10.45 -5.25 10.03
N SER A 47 -11.50 -5.72 10.68
CA SER A 47 -11.96 -5.20 11.96
C SER A 47 -12.92 -6.18 12.64
N THR A 48 -12.94 -6.13 13.95
CA THR A 48 -13.98 -6.78 14.78
C THR A 48 -15.18 -5.88 15.06
N GLU A 49 -15.18 -4.66 14.53
CA GLU A 49 -16.25 -3.68 14.74
C GLU A 49 -17.10 -3.53 13.46
N THR A 50 -18.38 -3.23 13.66
CA THR A 50 -19.30 -2.83 12.58
C THR A 50 -19.00 -1.39 12.20
N ILE A 51 -18.95 -1.09 10.90
CA ILE A 51 -18.73 0.27 10.40
C ILE A 51 -19.97 0.83 9.72
N ALA A 52 -20.19 2.13 9.90
CA ALA A 52 -21.28 2.90 9.31
C ALA A 52 -20.80 3.96 8.31
N GLY A 53 -19.54 4.31 8.33
CA GLY A 53 -18.92 5.25 7.41
C GLY A 53 -17.42 5.33 7.58
N PHE A 54 -16.74 5.80 6.54
CA PHE A 54 -15.32 6.10 6.58
C PHE A 54 -14.95 7.25 5.64
N GLN A 55 -13.82 7.83 5.91
CA GLN A 55 -13.04 8.64 4.97
C GLN A 55 -11.56 8.34 5.14
N PHE A 56 -10.83 8.52 4.07
CA PHE A 56 -9.36 8.55 4.06
C PHE A 56 -8.88 9.39 2.88
N ASP A 57 -7.68 9.92 3.01
CA ASP A 57 -6.97 10.57 1.92
C ASP A 57 -5.94 9.58 1.36
N VAL A 58 -5.65 9.72 0.06
CA VAL A 58 -4.62 8.96 -0.67
C VAL A 58 -3.60 9.98 -1.18
N THR A 59 -2.33 9.76 -0.86
CA THR A 59 -1.26 10.71 -1.21
C THR A 59 -0.72 10.47 -2.61
N ASN A 60 -0.15 11.52 -3.20
CA ASN A 60 0.65 11.49 -4.44
C ASN A 60 -0.08 10.97 -5.69
N VAL A 61 -1.40 11.00 -5.70
CA VAL A 61 -2.25 10.64 -6.85
C VAL A 61 -3.45 11.57 -6.94
N ALA A 62 -4.06 11.64 -8.11
CA ALA A 62 -5.39 12.23 -8.29
C ALA A 62 -6.44 11.10 -8.41
N VAL A 63 -7.34 10.97 -7.43
CA VAL A 63 -8.42 9.96 -7.45
C VAL A 63 -9.45 10.32 -8.51
N THR A 64 -9.69 9.42 -9.44
CA THR A 64 -10.62 9.61 -10.57
C THR A 64 -11.95 8.92 -10.39
N SER A 65 -11.98 7.77 -9.72
CA SER A 65 -13.21 7.03 -9.39
C SER A 65 -12.99 6.04 -8.27
N VAL A 66 -14.08 5.58 -7.68
CA VAL A 66 -14.09 4.52 -6.66
C VAL A 66 -15.21 3.53 -6.97
N GLU A 67 -14.97 2.21 -6.77
CA GLU A 67 -15.93 1.16 -7.07
C GLU A 67 -15.70 -0.12 -6.28
N GLY A 68 -16.66 -1.03 -6.35
CA GLY A 68 -16.52 -2.43 -5.90
C GLY A 68 -16.48 -2.63 -4.39
N GLY A 69 -16.12 -3.84 -4.02
CA GLY A 69 -15.89 -4.25 -2.64
C GLY A 69 -17.14 -4.33 -1.76
N LEU A 70 -16.90 -4.20 -0.46
CA LEU A 70 -17.96 -4.19 0.55
C LEU A 70 -18.89 -2.98 0.37
N VAL A 71 -18.34 -1.83 -0.01
CA VAL A 71 -19.09 -0.59 -0.23
C VAL A 71 -20.20 -0.80 -1.24
N GLU A 72 -19.90 -1.42 -2.38
CA GLU A 72 -20.91 -1.76 -3.40
C GLU A 72 -21.85 -2.87 -2.92
N SER A 73 -21.32 -3.92 -2.30
CA SER A 73 -22.11 -5.08 -1.81
C SER A 73 -23.16 -4.68 -0.77
N TYR A 74 -22.86 -3.67 0.06
CA TYR A 74 -23.75 -3.12 1.08
C TYR A 74 -24.52 -1.87 0.60
N ASN A 75 -24.38 -1.51 -0.68
CA ASN A 75 -25.08 -0.39 -1.31
C ASN A 75 -24.87 0.95 -0.58
N TRP A 76 -23.61 1.27 -0.29
CA TRP A 76 -23.21 2.53 0.34
C TRP A 76 -23.18 3.68 -0.67
N ALA A 77 -23.41 4.88 -0.16
CA ALA A 77 -23.12 6.09 -0.91
C ALA A 77 -21.61 6.37 -0.86
N THR A 78 -21.05 6.70 -2.02
CA THR A 78 -19.63 7.05 -2.19
C THR A 78 -19.48 8.45 -2.75
N ALA A 79 -18.40 9.11 -2.36
CA ALA A 79 -17.94 10.36 -2.94
C ALA A 79 -16.42 10.41 -2.90
N HIS A 80 -15.82 11.11 -3.84
CA HIS A 80 -14.38 11.37 -3.83
C HIS A 80 -14.06 12.80 -4.31
N SER A 81 -12.88 13.26 -3.96
CA SER A 81 -12.18 14.39 -4.58
C SER A 81 -10.85 13.87 -5.12
N ASP A 82 -10.00 14.74 -5.61
CA ASP A 82 -8.69 14.37 -6.17
C ASP A 82 -7.80 13.55 -5.20
N PHE A 83 -8.01 13.68 -3.89
CA PHE A 83 -7.21 12.98 -2.89
C PHE A 83 -8.03 12.26 -1.81
N ARG A 84 -9.33 12.57 -1.65
CA ARG A 84 -10.17 12.04 -0.55
C ARG A 84 -11.20 11.06 -1.04
N VAL A 85 -11.35 9.96 -0.34
CA VAL A 85 -12.42 8.98 -0.52
C VAL A 85 -13.32 9.00 0.71
N LEU A 86 -14.63 9.07 0.48
CA LEU A 86 -15.68 9.03 1.51
C LEU A 86 -16.71 7.99 1.15
N ALA A 87 -17.13 7.18 2.10
CA ALA A 87 -18.27 6.30 1.93
C ALA A 87 -19.08 6.15 3.24
N TYR A 88 -20.39 6.01 3.13
CA TYR A 88 -21.26 5.86 4.28
C TYR A 88 -22.54 5.05 3.99
N ALA A 89 -23.04 4.39 5.01
CA ALA A 89 -24.27 3.67 4.98
C ALA A 89 -25.46 4.64 4.98
N SER A 90 -26.44 4.43 4.10
CA SER A 90 -27.67 5.22 4.05
C SER A 90 -28.70 4.81 5.10
N SER A 91 -28.54 3.64 5.72
CA SER A 91 -29.42 3.12 6.77
C SER A 91 -28.68 2.07 7.63
N PRO A 92 -29.17 1.79 8.86
CA PRO A 92 -28.61 0.74 9.70
C PRO A 92 -28.59 -0.66 9.08
N ALA A 93 -29.49 -0.94 8.14
CA ALA A 93 -29.56 -2.22 7.45
C ALA A 93 -28.40 -2.45 6.46
N THR A 94 -27.66 -1.39 6.13
CA THR A 94 -26.52 -1.42 5.20
C THR A 94 -25.17 -1.26 5.89
N TYR A 95 -25.10 -1.29 7.23
CA TYR A 95 -23.81 -1.28 7.92
C TYR A 95 -22.98 -2.50 7.53
N ILE A 96 -21.66 -2.29 7.39
CA ILE A 96 -20.72 -3.38 7.12
C ILE A 96 -20.36 -4.05 8.44
N PRO A 97 -20.70 -5.35 8.61
CA PRO A 97 -20.36 -6.08 9.83
C PRO A 97 -18.84 -6.32 9.93
N PRO A 98 -18.36 -6.86 11.06
CA PRO A 98 -16.95 -7.22 11.24
C PRO A 98 -16.36 -8.02 10.08
N GLN A 99 -15.14 -7.66 9.68
CA GLN A 99 -14.37 -8.27 8.59
C GLN A 99 -13.00 -8.69 9.14
N GLU A 100 -12.87 -9.91 9.61
CA GLU A 100 -11.65 -10.37 10.29
C GLU A 100 -10.49 -10.72 9.33
N LYS A 101 -10.76 -10.85 8.02
CA LYS A 101 -9.81 -11.39 7.04
C LYS A 101 -9.22 -10.35 6.08
N GLY A 102 -9.55 -9.09 6.21
CA GLY A 102 -9.08 -8.07 5.28
C GLY A 102 -9.78 -8.17 3.91
N ASP A 103 -11.10 -8.08 3.92
CA ASP A 103 -11.89 -8.10 2.69
C ASP A 103 -11.72 -6.80 1.89
N LEU A 104 -11.92 -6.87 0.59
CA LEU A 104 -11.91 -5.69 -0.29
C LEU A 104 -13.00 -4.70 0.15
N LEU A 105 -12.57 -3.56 0.69
CA LEU A 105 -13.47 -2.49 1.09
C LEU A 105 -13.98 -1.70 -0.10
N ILE A 106 -13.03 -1.23 -0.92
CA ILE A 106 -13.28 -0.40 -2.10
C ILE A 106 -12.04 -0.44 -3.01
N ARG A 107 -12.23 -0.30 -4.32
CA ARG A 107 -11.16 -0.05 -5.30
C ARG A 107 -11.10 1.43 -5.60
N VAL A 108 -9.90 2.00 -5.60
CA VAL A 108 -9.62 3.39 -5.94
C VAL A 108 -8.89 3.43 -7.27
N HIS A 109 -9.44 4.16 -8.24
CA HIS A 109 -8.77 4.48 -9.50
C HIS A 109 -8.14 5.86 -9.38
N PHE A 110 -6.99 6.03 -9.97
CA PHE A 110 -6.22 7.27 -9.88
C PHE A 110 -5.44 7.57 -11.16
N GLU A 111 -4.96 8.80 -11.26
CA GLU A 111 -4.03 9.32 -12.26
C GLU A 111 -3.03 10.26 -11.59
N ASP A 112 -2.13 10.86 -12.37
CA ASP A 112 -1.14 11.86 -11.90
C ASP A 112 -0.27 11.37 -10.73
N LEU A 113 0.21 10.14 -10.79
CA LEU A 113 1.09 9.58 -9.78
C LEU A 113 2.43 10.36 -9.73
N VAL A 114 2.81 10.82 -8.52
CA VAL A 114 4.03 11.60 -8.30
C VAL A 114 4.92 11.05 -7.18
N GLY A 115 4.70 9.82 -6.72
CA GLY A 115 5.50 9.18 -5.67
C GLY A 115 4.74 8.08 -4.93
N ASP A 116 5.25 7.67 -3.79
CA ASP A 116 4.67 6.61 -2.98
C ASP A 116 3.23 6.92 -2.57
N ILE A 117 2.36 5.91 -2.67
CA ILE A 117 0.95 6.04 -2.30
C ILE A 117 0.76 5.59 -0.85
N ALA A 118 0.23 6.47 -0.01
CA ALA A 118 -0.05 6.16 1.39
C ALA A 118 -1.45 6.66 1.79
N PHE A 119 -1.94 6.19 2.94
CA PHE A 119 -3.16 6.69 3.55
C PHE A 119 -2.86 7.85 4.50
N GLU A 120 -3.67 8.90 4.42
CA GLU A 120 -3.70 10.00 5.38
C GLU A 120 -5.13 10.28 5.85
N GLU A 121 -5.29 11.05 6.93
CA GLU A 121 -6.59 11.50 7.48
C GLU A 121 -7.63 10.37 7.60
N VAL A 122 -7.19 9.17 8.02
CA VAL A 122 -8.03 7.98 8.13
C VAL A 122 -9.01 8.12 9.28
N LEU A 123 -10.30 8.08 8.98
CA LEU A 123 -11.39 8.13 9.95
C LEU A 123 -12.44 7.08 9.62
N PHE A 124 -12.74 6.21 10.57
CA PHE A 124 -13.84 5.26 10.50
C PHE A 124 -14.81 5.51 11.65
N ALA A 125 -16.09 5.32 11.41
CA ALA A 125 -17.14 5.46 12.40
C ALA A 125 -17.95 4.18 12.55
N ASP A 126 -18.22 3.80 13.80
CA ASP A 126 -19.12 2.70 14.14
C ASP A 126 -20.61 3.09 13.95
N GLU A 127 -21.49 2.16 14.23
CA GLU A 127 -22.95 2.31 14.15
C GLU A 127 -23.53 3.39 15.09
N ASN A 128 -22.75 3.85 16.07
CA ASN A 128 -23.10 4.89 17.02
C ASN A 128 -22.43 6.24 16.71
N ALA A 129 -21.84 6.37 15.52
CA ALA A 129 -21.04 7.52 15.08
C ALA A 129 -19.81 7.80 15.96
N LYS A 130 -19.28 6.78 16.63
CA LYS A 130 -18.05 6.86 17.40
C LYS A 130 -16.87 6.49 16.50
N ALA A 131 -15.77 7.24 16.62
CA ALA A 131 -14.55 6.94 15.87
C ALA A 131 -13.95 5.59 16.27
N ILE A 132 -13.62 4.78 15.29
CA ILE A 132 -12.87 3.52 15.42
C ILE A 132 -11.40 3.85 15.29
N LYS A 133 -10.57 3.30 16.20
CA LYS A 133 -9.11 3.41 16.05
C LYS A 133 -8.65 2.48 14.94
N VAL A 134 -8.07 3.04 13.90
CA VAL A 134 -7.55 2.32 12.73
C VAL A 134 -6.03 2.42 12.71
N GLU A 135 -5.37 1.31 12.40
CA GLU A 135 -3.96 1.27 12.04
C GLU A 135 -3.84 1.24 10.51
N SER A 136 -3.19 2.26 9.96
CA SER A 136 -2.99 2.45 8.52
C SER A 136 -1.54 2.86 8.29
N SER A 137 -0.65 1.89 8.27
CA SER A 137 0.79 2.12 8.05
C SER A 137 1.29 1.55 6.72
N ASP A 138 0.36 1.12 5.88
CA ASP A 138 0.67 0.52 4.61
C ASP A 138 0.93 1.59 3.54
N THR A 139 1.92 1.34 2.69
CA THR A 139 2.34 2.24 1.62
C THR A 139 2.66 1.41 0.39
N ILE A 140 2.15 1.79 -0.77
CA ILE A 140 2.63 1.27 -2.04
C ILE A 140 3.89 2.05 -2.37
N ILE A 141 5.04 1.40 -2.25
CA ILE A 141 6.32 1.97 -2.64
C ILE A 141 6.41 1.92 -4.15
N ILE A 142 6.45 3.07 -4.76
CA ILE A 142 6.78 3.21 -6.16
C ILE A 142 8.30 3.30 -6.22
N ASP A 143 8.92 2.27 -6.74
CA ASP A 143 10.36 2.29 -6.96
C ASP A 143 10.65 3.29 -8.08
N ASP A 144 10.80 4.56 -7.68
CA ASP A 144 11.17 5.67 -8.57
C ASP A 144 12.67 5.65 -8.89
N SER A 145 13.38 4.62 -8.41
CA SER A 145 14.72 4.33 -8.89
C SER A 145 14.61 3.70 -10.28
N CYS A 146 14.30 4.52 -11.26
CA CYS A 146 14.38 4.15 -12.66
C CYS A 146 15.84 3.86 -13.00
N GLN A 147 16.25 2.63 -12.69
CA GLN A 147 17.61 2.19 -12.97
C GLN A 147 17.86 2.29 -14.47
N GLY A 148 18.60 3.30 -14.89
CA GLY A 148 18.87 3.57 -16.28
C GLY A 148 18.37 4.92 -16.80
N ASP A 149 17.51 5.63 -16.07
CA ASP A 149 17.17 7.03 -16.36
C ASP A 149 18.29 7.94 -15.84
N VAL A 150 19.32 8.09 -16.63
CA VAL A 150 20.53 8.81 -16.25
C VAL A 150 20.32 10.33 -16.25
N ASN A 151 19.34 10.80 -17.02
CA ASN A 151 19.04 12.23 -17.17
C ASN A 151 17.82 12.68 -16.36
N GLU A 152 17.14 11.76 -15.63
CA GLU A 152 15.98 12.01 -14.76
C GLU A 152 14.79 12.62 -15.53
N ASP A 153 14.54 12.19 -16.78
CA ASP A 153 13.43 12.69 -17.59
C ASP A 153 12.16 11.81 -17.50
N GLY A 154 12.21 10.73 -16.70
CA GLY A 154 11.11 9.78 -16.49
C GLY A 154 11.03 8.70 -17.57
N PHE A 155 12.04 8.57 -18.42
CA PHE A 155 12.10 7.55 -19.47
C PHE A 155 13.50 6.99 -19.64
N VAL A 156 13.66 5.69 -19.62
CA VAL A 156 14.90 5.04 -20.09
C VAL A 156 14.85 4.90 -21.60
N ASN A 157 15.69 5.65 -22.31
CA ASN A 157 15.65 5.77 -23.76
C ASN A 157 17.04 6.00 -24.38
N VAL A 158 17.07 6.41 -25.64
CA VAL A 158 18.32 6.65 -26.36
C VAL A 158 19.18 7.78 -25.73
N THR A 159 18.56 8.72 -25.00
CA THR A 159 19.28 9.84 -24.37
C THR A 159 20.17 9.31 -23.24
N ASP A 160 19.65 8.38 -22.43
CA ASP A 160 20.40 7.74 -21.33
C ASP A 160 21.51 6.84 -21.85
N LEU A 161 21.22 6.08 -22.90
CA LEU A 161 22.23 5.29 -23.58
C LEU A 161 23.39 6.15 -24.11
N LEU A 162 23.10 7.34 -24.65
CA LEU A 162 24.14 8.30 -25.07
C LEU A 162 24.90 8.89 -23.86
N ALA A 163 24.23 9.06 -22.72
CA ALA A 163 24.90 9.50 -21.49
C ALA A 163 25.91 8.46 -21.00
N VAL A 164 25.57 7.16 -21.01
CA VAL A 164 26.50 6.07 -20.69
C VAL A 164 27.67 6.04 -21.67
N VAL A 165 27.40 6.14 -22.96
CA VAL A 165 28.48 6.17 -24.00
C VAL A 165 29.37 7.39 -23.82
N GLY A 166 28.81 8.55 -23.46
CA GLY A 166 29.55 9.80 -23.27
C GLY A 166 30.46 9.79 -22.03
N ASN A 167 30.12 8.99 -21.02
CA ASN A 167 30.90 8.86 -19.77
C ASN A 167 31.70 7.54 -19.71
N TRP A 168 31.93 6.90 -20.84
CA TRP A 168 32.57 5.59 -20.92
C TRP A 168 33.95 5.54 -20.26
N GLY A 169 34.13 4.65 -19.29
CA GLY A 169 35.37 4.46 -18.55
C GLY A 169 35.55 5.42 -17.36
N GLU A 170 34.57 6.30 -17.10
CA GLU A 170 34.58 7.14 -15.91
C GLU A 170 34.16 6.34 -14.67
N SER A 171 34.62 6.79 -13.50
CA SER A 171 34.20 6.31 -12.19
C SER A 171 33.37 7.39 -11.50
N ASP A 172 32.52 7.01 -10.55
CA ASP A 172 31.65 7.93 -9.78
C ASP A 172 30.74 8.82 -10.66
N SER A 173 30.29 8.29 -11.80
CA SER A 173 29.36 8.96 -12.70
C SER A 173 27.92 8.48 -12.47
N SER A 174 26.93 9.35 -12.66
CA SER A 174 25.49 8.95 -12.70
C SER A 174 25.19 7.96 -13.83
N ALA A 175 26.11 7.83 -14.80
CA ALA A 175 26.04 6.85 -15.88
C ALA A 175 26.56 5.45 -15.48
N ASP A 176 27.12 5.28 -14.26
CA ASP A 176 27.39 3.97 -13.65
C ASP A 176 26.08 3.43 -13.05
N VAL A 177 25.24 2.92 -13.93
CA VAL A 177 23.89 2.43 -13.64
C VAL A 177 23.90 1.18 -12.77
N THR A 178 24.94 0.35 -12.91
CA THR A 178 25.10 -0.88 -12.13
C THR A 178 25.76 -0.66 -10.78
N GLY A 179 26.38 0.51 -10.54
CA GLY A 179 27.09 0.83 -9.30
C GLY A 179 28.36 0.01 -9.10
N ASP A 180 28.98 -0.53 -10.17
CA ASP A 180 30.19 -1.35 -10.09
C ASP A 180 31.47 -0.50 -10.01
N GLY A 181 31.36 0.82 -10.12
CA GLY A 181 32.43 1.81 -9.99
C GLY A 181 33.10 2.18 -11.30
N ILE A 182 32.59 1.75 -12.43
CA ILE A 182 33.10 2.11 -13.76
C ILE A 182 32.03 2.04 -14.84
N VAL A 183 31.84 3.10 -15.60
CA VAL A 183 30.91 3.13 -16.74
C VAL A 183 31.42 2.25 -17.88
N ASN A 184 30.69 1.18 -18.19
CA ASN A 184 31.13 0.18 -19.15
C ASN A 184 29.93 -0.52 -19.86
N VAL A 185 30.17 -1.68 -20.49
CA VAL A 185 29.13 -2.42 -21.19
C VAL A 185 28.02 -2.95 -20.28
N SER A 186 28.28 -3.16 -19.00
CA SER A 186 27.26 -3.63 -18.05
C SER A 186 26.17 -2.57 -17.86
N ASP A 187 26.55 -1.28 -17.78
CA ASP A 187 25.60 -0.16 -17.66
C ASP A 187 24.77 0.01 -18.91
N LEU A 188 25.39 -0.19 -20.07
CA LEU A 188 24.69 -0.14 -21.34
C LEU A 188 23.64 -1.25 -21.46
N LEU A 189 23.95 -2.45 -20.96
CA LEU A 189 23.00 -3.57 -20.91
C LEU A 189 21.88 -3.31 -19.90
N ALA A 190 22.19 -2.70 -18.76
CA ALA A 190 21.19 -2.32 -17.74
C ALA A 190 20.17 -1.32 -18.30
N ILE A 191 20.60 -0.31 -19.06
CA ILE A 191 19.71 0.62 -19.77
C ILE A 191 18.83 -0.11 -20.79
N MET A 192 19.39 -1.07 -21.54
CA MET A 192 18.60 -1.82 -22.52
C MET A 192 17.56 -2.72 -21.88
N ASP A 193 17.82 -3.25 -20.68
CA ASP A 193 16.90 -4.11 -19.93
C ASP A 193 15.77 -3.29 -19.29
N ALA A 194 16.05 -2.05 -18.88
CA ALA A 194 15.09 -1.13 -18.30
C ALA A 194 14.36 -0.22 -19.31
N TRP A 195 14.49 -0.47 -20.60
CA TRP A 195 14.01 0.43 -21.65
C TRP A 195 12.50 0.69 -21.61
N GLY A 196 12.10 1.94 -21.44
CA GLY A 196 10.70 2.36 -21.39
C GLY A 196 10.43 3.54 -20.47
N PRO A 197 9.15 3.80 -20.14
CA PRO A 197 8.82 4.75 -19.10
C PRO A 197 9.23 4.22 -17.73
N CYS A 198 9.60 5.11 -16.85
CA CYS A 198 9.88 4.85 -15.46
C CYS A 198 8.62 4.63 -14.64
#